data_48dca460ce179f65fae9da041d1fc56f
#
_entry.id   48dca460ce179f65fae9da041d1fc56f
#
_cell.length_a   1.000
_cell.length_b   1.000
_cell.length_c   1.000
_cell.angle_alpha   90.00
_cell.angle_beta   90.00
_cell.angle_gamma   90.00
#
_symmetry.space_group_name_H-M   'P 1'
#
loop_
_entity.id
_entity.type
_entity.pdbx_description
1 polymer ?
#
loop_
_entity_poly.entity_id
_entity_poly.type
_entity_poly.pdbx_seq_one_letter_code
_entity_poly.pdbx_strand_id
1 'polypeptide(L)'
;MNRILFYLLACHAAVAANTAWLPSSESIVFPLHENVVDVTKPPYLAKGDGVTDDTAALQQAINEHTGRHRLIYLPSGTYLISKTLTWPKQWQGKDNWGFTTIQGESAEKSVIRLKDGIFTDPKKPQSLMWCGGFGSADWFHNHIQNLTFSTGKGNSGAIGLQFYTNNYGALRDCYIRSEDGQGVTGLDLAHRDMNGPLLVRRVSVEGFGKGVKTGHSVNSQTFEFLTLRGQREFGFGNEGQAIAIRGLHSDNTVPALRSYGTLCLLEATITGTEDALKAPALINYNGGKMMLRDVKTSGYARALGDVTTPDFAAAFRVTGEDKSGSAGPDIAEYFSQKPTALFPSATGSLRLPIEETPEFPREAPDKWAVADAFGADPQGQKDSTDAIQRAIDSGAATLFLPGHYALTKPVIVRGKVNRIIGLGGQIDYESKSPRAFRIEGAGGPVTFEHFANINSGIENTTDRTVILRSMGARIYSKGNGRIFFEDVAGHDLAIKKQHLFARQLNIENEGTHFLNDGGTAWVFGYKTERGGTLVDTRNGGQSEILGTFSYTTTAGKLAPMFVTTDASVFAFFSEVCYSGDPFTTLIRETRQGMTKELKRGAGHTLPYAGLIKDR
;
A
#
# COMPACT_ATOMS: atom_id res chain seq x y z
N MET A 1 -19.70 -54.73 -25.72
CA MET A 1 -20.49 -53.96 -24.75
C MET A 1 -19.51 -53.14 -23.90
N ASN A 2 -19.12 -51.98 -24.39
CA ASN A 2 -18.21 -51.05 -23.68
C ASN A 2 -19.06 -50.01 -22.96
N ARG A 3 -18.93 -49.96 -21.64
CA ARG A 3 -19.49 -48.87 -20.82
C ARG A 3 -18.44 -47.79 -20.70
N ILE A 4 -18.73 -46.64 -21.29
CA ILE A 4 -17.96 -45.41 -21.12
C ILE A 4 -18.46 -44.75 -19.84
N LEU A 5 -17.58 -44.60 -18.87
CA LEU A 5 -17.84 -43.90 -17.60
C LEU A 5 -17.50 -42.41 -17.79
N PHE A 6 -18.55 -41.55 -17.81
CA PHE A 6 -18.38 -40.11 -17.76
C PHE A 6 -18.07 -39.68 -16.33
N TYR A 7 -16.87 -39.16 -16.06
CA TYR A 7 -16.58 -38.40 -14.86
C TYR A 7 -17.07 -36.98 -15.03
N LEU A 8 -18.16 -36.64 -14.34
CA LEU A 8 -18.57 -35.28 -14.10
C LEU A 8 -17.61 -34.65 -13.07
N LEU A 9 -16.69 -33.80 -13.51
CA LEU A 9 -15.99 -32.87 -12.62
C LEU A 9 -17.00 -31.82 -12.16
N ALA A 10 -17.55 -31.97 -10.97
CA ALA A 10 -18.24 -30.91 -10.28
C ALA A 10 -17.21 -29.90 -9.79
N CYS A 11 -17.06 -28.76 -10.49
CA CYS A 11 -16.41 -27.57 -9.93
C CYS A 11 -17.24 -27.10 -8.73
N HIS A 12 -16.84 -27.49 -7.54
CA HIS A 12 -17.27 -26.81 -6.32
C HIS A 12 -16.55 -25.47 -6.27
N ALA A 13 -17.25 -24.41 -6.68
CA ALA A 13 -16.91 -23.08 -6.25
C ALA A 13 -17.09 -23.07 -4.73
N ALA A 14 -15.98 -23.25 -4.00
CA ALA A 14 -15.96 -23.02 -2.57
C ALA A 14 -16.31 -21.55 -2.36
N VAL A 15 -17.50 -21.29 -1.83
CA VAL A 15 -17.84 -20.01 -1.22
C VAL A 15 -16.82 -19.83 -0.12
N ALA A 16 -15.83 -18.98 -0.34
CA ALA A 16 -14.84 -18.64 0.65
C ALA A 16 -15.60 -18.15 1.90
N ALA A 17 -15.52 -18.91 2.97
CA ALA A 17 -16.03 -18.49 4.26
C ALA A 17 -15.41 -17.13 4.56
N ASN A 18 -16.21 -16.21 5.09
CA ASN A 18 -15.90 -14.81 5.41
C ASN A 18 -14.86 -14.75 6.54
N THR A 19 -13.61 -15.13 6.25
CA THR A 19 -12.51 -15.05 7.21
C THR A 19 -11.90 -13.66 7.18
N ALA A 20 -11.74 -13.06 8.36
CA ALA A 20 -11.01 -11.81 8.50
C ALA A 20 -9.58 -11.95 7.95
N TRP A 21 -9.12 -10.94 7.26
CA TRP A 21 -7.74 -10.86 6.77
C TRP A 21 -6.81 -10.57 7.95
N LEU A 22 -6.02 -11.55 8.34
CA LEU A 22 -5.07 -11.43 9.44
C LEU A 22 -3.65 -11.19 8.92
N PRO A 23 -2.76 -10.59 9.73
CA PRO A 23 -1.34 -10.54 9.46
C PRO A 23 -0.76 -11.92 9.15
N SER A 24 0.30 -11.96 8.34
CA SER A 24 0.98 -13.20 8.02
C SER A 24 1.59 -13.84 9.27
N SER A 25 1.44 -15.14 9.41
CA SER A 25 2.08 -15.94 10.48
C SER A 25 3.50 -16.37 10.12
N GLU A 26 4.01 -16.00 8.93
CA GLU A 26 5.37 -16.35 8.51
C GLU A 26 6.40 -15.77 9.48
N SER A 27 7.33 -16.62 9.95
CA SER A 27 8.46 -16.20 10.78
C SER A 27 9.63 -15.83 9.86
N ILE A 28 10.05 -14.57 9.90
CA ILE A 28 11.09 -14.03 9.04
C ILE A 28 12.35 -13.79 9.86
N VAL A 29 13.36 -14.61 9.66
CA VAL A 29 14.67 -14.48 10.26
C VAL A 29 15.67 -14.06 9.18
N PHE A 30 16.60 -13.18 9.53
CA PHE A 30 17.62 -12.68 8.62
C PHE A 30 18.98 -13.30 8.91
N PRO A 31 19.85 -13.44 7.90
CA PRO A 31 21.25 -13.80 8.14
C PRO A 31 21.95 -12.71 8.97
N LEU A 32 23.00 -13.07 9.69
CA LEU A 32 23.85 -12.10 10.38
C LEU A 32 24.50 -11.17 9.36
N HIS A 33 24.22 -9.88 9.50
CA HIS A 33 24.74 -8.84 8.63
C HIS A 33 24.73 -7.49 9.36
N GLU A 34 25.69 -6.61 9.08
CA GLU A 34 25.80 -5.29 9.74
C GLU A 34 24.59 -4.38 9.50
N ASN A 35 23.86 -4.58 8.39
CA ASN A 35 22.64 -3.84 8.07
C ASN A 35 21.37 -4.43 8.71
N VAL A 36 21.49 -5.53 9.46
CA VAL A 36 20.42 -6.13 10.27
C VAL A 36 20.73 -5.89 11.75
N VAL A 37 20.08 -4.90 12.32
CA VAL A 37 20.28 -4.46 13.70
C VAL A 37 19.36 -5.25 14.62
N ASP A 38 19.83 -6.37 15.14
CA ASP A 38 19.11 -7.17 16.13
C ASP A 38 19.15 -6.45 17.49
N VAL A 39 17.99 -5.97 17.95
CA VAL A 39 17.87 -5.19 19.19
C VAL A 39 18.22 -6.00 20.46
N THR A 40 18.28 -7.34 20.38
CA THR A 40 18.66 -8.20 21.51
C THR A 40 20.17 -8.36 21.69
N LYS A 41 20.94 -7.92 20.68
CA LYS A 41 22.40 -8.01 20.67
C LYS A 41 23.06 -6.73 21.19
N PRO A 42 24.35 -6.80 21.60
CA PRO A 42 25.10 -5.58 21.91
C PRO A 42 25.11 -4.59 20.74
N PRO A 43 25.03 -3.28 21.00
CA PRO A 43 25.06 -2.64 22.32
C PRO A 43 23.68 -2.50 23.01
N TYR A 44 22.57 -2.88 22.36
CA TYR A 44 21.20 -2.59 22.83
C TYR A 44 20.76 -3.51 23.95
N LEU A 45 20.88 -4.83 23.77
CA LEU A 45 20.57 -5.86 24.78
C LEU A 45 19.12 -5.84 25.29
N ALA A 46 18.16 -5.44 24.42
CA ALA A 46 16.74 -5.55 24.75
C ALA A 46 16.39 -7.00 25.11
N LYS A 47 15.57 -7.18 26.16
CA LYS A 47 15.30 -8.50 26.72
C LYS A 47 14.13 -9.20 26.01
N GLY A 48 13.08 -8.45 25.68
CA GLY A 48 11.89 -9.03 25.05
C GLY A 48 11.19 -10.07 25.92
N ASP A 49 11.38 -10.00 27.26
CA ASP A 49 10.87 -10.98 28.24
C ASP A 49 9.48 -10.62 28.81
N GLY A 50 8.93 -9.47 28.41
CA GLY A 50 7.64 -8.96 28.87
C GLY A 50 7.65 -8.36 30.28
N VAL A 51 8.80 -8.30 30.95
CA VAL A 51 8.98 -7.83 32.31
C VAL A 51 9.96 -6.67 32.40
N THR A 52 11.11 -6.81 31.74
CA THR A 52 12.15 -5.78 31.68
C THR A 52 11.67 -4.61 30.82
N ASP A 53 11.91 -3.38 31.29
CA ASP A 53 11.61 -2.17 30.50
C ASP A 53 12.68 -1.98 29.42
N ASP A 54 12.33 -2.30 28.18
CA ASP A 54 13.19 -2.22 26.99
C ASP A 54 13.18 -0.84 26.32
N THR A 55 12.48 0.15 26.89
CA THR A 55 12.32 1.49 26.28
C THR A 55 13.65 2.10 25.87
N ALA A 56 14.66 2.08 26.76
CA ALA A 56 15.95 2.70 26.49
C ALA A 56 16.71 1.97 25.36
N ALA A 57 16.70 0.65 25.36
CA ALA A 57 17.36 -0.18 24.37
C ALA A 57 16.76 0.03 22.96
N LEU A 58 15.44 -0.03 22.86
CA LEU A 58 14.73 0.20 21.59
C LEU A 58 14.91 1.64 21.10
N GLN A 59 14.80 2.63 22.01
CA GLN A 59 14.99 4.05 21.66
C GLN A 59 16.41 4.32 21.17
N GLN A 60 17.42 3.68 21.76
CA GLN A 60 18.81 3.79 21.29
C GLN A 60 18.95 3.24 19.86
N ALA A 61 18.45 2.04 19.59
CA ALA A 61 18.48 1.45 18.24
C ALA A 61 17.78 2.34 17.20
N ILE A 62 16.62 2.90 17.56
CA ILE A 62 15.90 3.85 16.71
C ILE A 62 16.72 5.11 16.45
N ASN A 63 17.33 5.71 17.49
CA ASN A 63 18.14 6.92 17.34
C ASN A 63 19.35 6.73 16.44
N GLU A 64 19.97 5.56 16.49
CA GLU A 64 21.20 5.26 15.77
C GLU A 64 20.98 4.81 14.33
N HIS A 65 19.82 4.19 14.01
CA HIS A 65 19.63 3.51 12.73
C HIS A 65 18.46 4.02 11.88
N THR A 66 17.58 4.88 12.42
CA THR A 66 16.54 5.51 11.61
C THR A 66 17.14 6.36 10.49
N GLY A 67 16.66 6.21 9.27
CA GLY A 67 17.14 6.93 8.09
C GLY A 67 18.53 6.46 7.58
N ARG A 68 18.93 5.21 7.87
CA ARG A 68 20.28 4.68 7.55
C ARG A 68 20.28 3.52 6.56
N HIS A 69 19.18 3.23 5.89
CA HIS A 69 19.08 2.05 5.04
C HIS A 69 19.41 0.75 5.80
N ARG A 70 18.97 0.66 7.05
CA ARG A 70 19.17 -0.50 7.92
C ARG A 70 17.85 -1.04 8.40
N LEU A 71 17.82 -2.32 8.68
CA LEU A 71 16.71 -2.99 9.34
C LEU A 71 16.92 -2.96 10.85
N ILE A 72 16.00 -2.32 11.59
CA ILE A 72 15.88 -2.50 13.04
C ILE A 72 15.01 -3.73 13.25
N TYR A 73 15.64 -4.83 13.69
CA TYR A 73 15.00 -6.13 13.78
C TYR A 73 14.69 -6.51 15.22
N LEU A 74 13.44 -6.88 15.45
CA LEU A 74 12.94 -7.35 16.74
C LEU A 74 12.66 -8.87 16.64
N PRO A 75 13.55 -9.75 17.13
CA PRO A 75 13.25 -11.17 17.26
C PRO A 75 11.98 -11.44 18.07
N SER A 76 11.54 -12.70 18.09
CA SER A 76 10.40 -13.13 18.91
C SER A 76 10.61 -12.72 20.37
N GLY A 77 9.65 -12.00 20.94
CA GLY A 77 9.68 -11.49 22.33
C GLY A 77 8.61 -10.44 22.57
N THR A 78 8.35 -10.16 23.84
CA THR A 78 7.49 -9.05 24.28
C THR A 78 8.36 -7.94 24.87
N TYR A 79 8.57 -6.89 24.11
CA TYR A 79 9.39 -5.73 24.48
C TYR A 79 8.50 -4.73 25.24
N LEU A 80 8.64 -4.72 26.57
CA LEU A 80 7.87 -3.83 27.43
C LEU A 80 8.43 -2.41 27.34
N ILE A 81 7.55 -1.41 27.12
CA ILE A 81 7.92 0.00 27.08
C ILE A 81 7.13 0.83 28.08
N SER A 82 7.72 1.89 28.60
CA SER A 82 7.09 2.83 29.53
C SER A 82 7.00 4.27 29.01
N LYS A 83 7.47 4.52 27.80
CA LYS A 83 7.43 5.82 27.11
C LYS A 83 7.25 5.62 25.62
N THR A 84 6.77 6.67 24.92
CA THR A 84 6.73 6.70 23.46
C THR A 84 8.11 6.46 22.86
N LEU A 85 8.20 5.54 21.93
CA LEU A 85 9.37 5.40 21.05
C LEU A 85 9.27 6.46 19.95
N THR A 86 10.25 7.33 19.86
CA THR A 86 10.20 8.50 18.96
C THR A 86 11.32 8.46 17.93
N TRP A 87 10.98 8.60 16.66
CA TRP A 87 11.99 8.72 15.61
C TRP A 87 12.70 10.08 15.69
N PRO A 88 14.02 10.13 15.61
CA PRO A 88 14.77 11.37 15.75
C PRO A 88 14.62 12.27 14.52
N LYS A 89 14.48 13.57 14.73
CA LYS A 89 14.46 14.55 13.66
C LYS A 89 15.78 14.61 12.90
N GLN A 90 16.87 14.55 13.65
CA GLN A 90 18.22 14.72 13.10
C GLN A 90 19.17 13.63 13.60
N TRP A 91 20.15 13.30 12.77
CA TRP A 91 21.27 12.48 13.15
C TRP A 91 22.57 13.17 12.77
N GLN A 92 23.50 13.28 13.73
CA GLN A 92 24.77 13.99 13.55
C GLN A 92 24.60 15.38 12.91
N GLY A 93 23.54 16.11 13.31
CA GLY A 93 23.24 17.45 12.81
C GLY A 93 22.64 17.53 11.40
N LYS A 94 22.33 16.39 10.78
CA LYS A 94 21.63 16.32 9.47
C LYS A 94 20.19 15.83 9.65
N ASP A 95 19.29 16.36 8.85
CA ASP A 95 17.90 15.90 8.85
C ASP A 95 17.82 14.44 8.39
N ASN A 96 16.94 13.67 9.04
CA ASN A 96 16.62 12.32 8.62
C ASN A 96 15.53 12.35 7.55
N TRP A 97 15.79 11.68 6.43
CA TRP A 97 14.92 11.75 5.24
C TRP A 97 14.19 10.44 4.92
N GLY A 98 14.23 9.46 5.82
CA GLY A 98 13.55 8.21 5.59
C GLY A 98 14.46 7.01 5.37
N PHE A 99 13.98 5.98 4.64
CA PHE A 99 14.63 4.68 4.47
C PHE A 99 14.82 3.94 5.80
N THR A 100 13.75 3.91 6.59
CA THR A 100 13.72 3.19 7.86
C THR A 100 12.87 1.95 7.71
N THR A 101 13.42 0.80 8.08
CA THR A 101 12.63 -0.42 8.23
C THR A 101 12.70 -0.91 9.67
N ILE A 102 11.53 -1.07 10.32
CA ILE A 102 11.40 -1.74 11.62
C ILE A 102 10.58 -3.00 11.38
N GLN A 103 11.14 -4.15 11.72
CA GLN A 103 10.49 -5.41 11.45
C GLN A 103 10.63 -6.39 12.62
N GLY A 104 9.51 -7.02 12.96
CA GLY A 104 9.50 -8.18 13.84
C GLY A 104 9.79 -9.49 13.10
N GLU A 105 10.11 -10.53 13.84
CA GLU A 105 10.19 -11.88 13.30
C GLU A 105 8.83 -12.34 12.76
N SER A 106 7.77 -12.15 13.52
CA SER A 106 6.38 -12.28 13.06
C SER A 106 5.45 -11.41 13.88
N ALA A 107 4.31 -11.03 13.30
CA ALA A 107 3.33 -10.20 14.01
C ALA A 107 2.84 -10.81 15.33
N GLU A 108 2.73 -12.13 15.41
CA GLU A 108 2.25 -12.82 16.59
C GLU A 108 3.28 -12.87 17.73
N LYS A 109 4.57 -12.93 17.38
CA LYS A 109 5.65 -13.21 18.34
C LYS A 109 6.49 -11.99 18.72
N SER A 110 6.56 -10.98 17.86
CA SER A 110 7.32 -9.76 18.12
C SER A 110 6.39 -8.65 18.56
N VAL A 111 6.33 -8.40 19.87
CA VAL A 111 5.34 -7.52 20.48
C VAL A 111 6.02 -6.34 21.16
N ILE A 112 5.67 -5.11 20.76
CA ILE A 112 5.96 -3.90 21.53
C ILE A 112 4.75 -3.63 22.42
N ARG A 113 4.91 -3.78 23.74
CA ARG A 113 3.82 -3.65 24.71
C ARG A 113 4.05 -2.47 25.65
N LEU A 114 3.06 -1.59 25.75
CA LEU A 114 3.08 -0.52 26.73
C LEU A 114 2.80 -1.08 28.14
N LYS A 115 3.56 -0.65 29.13
CA LYS A 115 3.31 -0.94 30.53
C LYS A 115 1.92 -0.43 30.94
N ASP A 116 1.24 -1.20 31.80
CA ASP A 116 -0.10 -0.86 32.26
C ASP A 116 -0.14 0.48 33.01
N GLY A 117 -1.20 1.27 32.80
CA GLY A 117 -1.47 2.51 33.51
C GLY A 117 -0.48 3.66 33.30
N ILE A 118 0.20 3.74 32.13
CA ILE A 118 1.17 4.80 31.85
C ILE A 118 0.53 5.96 31.09
N PHE A 119 -0.24 5.70 30.01
CA PHE A 119 -0.88 6.73 29.20
C PHE A 119 -2.38 6.83 29.57
N THR A 120 -2.67 7.45 30.70
CA THR A 120 -4.01 7.42 31.31
C THR A 120 -4.93 8.58 30.93
N ASP A 121 -4.40 9.68 30.34
CA ASP A 121 -5.17 10.89 30.03
C ASP A 121 -5.60 10.92 28.55
N PRO A 122 -6.89 10.65 28.21
CA PRO A 122 -7.37 10.70 26.84
C PRO A 122 -7.43 12.11 26.24
N LYS A 123 -7.30 13.15 27.05
CA LYS A 123 -7.21 14.55 26.57
C LYS A 123 -5.78 14.93 26.14
N LYS A 124 -4.79 14.14 26.53
CA LYS A 124 -3.38 14.28 26.14
C LYS A 124 -2.85 12.94 25.61
N PRO A 125 -3.37 12.48 24.47
CA PRO A 125 -3.04 11.16 23.98
C PRO A 125 -1.56 11.04 23.59
N GLN A 126 -1.01 9.85 23.82
CA GLN A 126 0.38 9.52 23.51
C GLN A 126 0.44 8.18 22.76
N SER A 127 1.29 8.12 21.72
CA SER A 127 1.46 6.89 20.94
C SER A 127 2.53 5.98 21.51
N LEU A 128 2.41 4.67 21.28
CA LEU A 128 3.48 3.73 21.61
C LEU A 128 4.72 4.03 20.76
N MET A 129 4.50 4.33 19.46
CA MET A 129 5.57 4.77 18.56
C MET A 129 5.08 5.95 17.73
N TRP A 130 5.92 6.96 17.64
CA TRP A 130 5.73 8.14 16.80
C TRP A 130 6.78 8.16 15.70
N CYS A 131 6.33 7.94 14.45
CA CYS A 131 7.18 7.76 13.30
C CYS A 131 7.21 9.03 12.44
N GLY A 132 8.30 9.77 12.48
CA GLY A 132 8.58 10.85 11.56
C GLY A 132 7.55 11.97 11.46
N GLY A 133 7.61 12.75 10.39
CA GLY A 133 6.65 13.81 10.13
C GLY A 133 6.94 15.09 10.89
N PHE A 134 8.15 15.64 10.78
CA PHE A 134 8.54 16.92 11.38
C PHE A 134 8.11 18.12 10.54
N GLY A 135 7.98 17.92 9.24
CA GLY A 135 7.49 18.86 8.27
C GLY A 135 6.51 18.20 7.31
N SER A 136 6.26 18.83 6.18
CA SER A 136 5.44 18.32 5.09
C SER A 136 6.33 17.55 4.12
N ALA A 137 5.95 16.32 3.79
CA ALA A 137 6.67 15.45 2.84
C ALA A 137 8.18 15.29 3.16
N ASP A 138 8.49 15.00 4.41
CA ASP A 138 9.88 14.97 4.90
C ASP A 138 10.43 13.58 5.25
N TRP A 139 9.59 12.55 5.29
CA TRP A 139 10.00 11.21 5.63
C TRP A 139 9.58 10.22 4.55
N PHE A 140 10.56 9.74 3.78
CA PHE A 140 10.34 8.90 2.62
C PHE A 140 10.67 7.43 2.90
N HIS A 141 9.93 6.51 2.26
CA HIS A 141 10.31 5.10 2.16
C HIS A 141 10.44 4.40 3.52
N ASN A 142 9.50 4.64 4.42
CA ASN A 142 9.48 4.03 5.74
C ASN A 142 8.62 2.78 5.75
N HIS A 143 9.07 1.75 6.46
CA HIS A 143 8.37 0.47 6.56
C HIS A 143 8.32 0.01 8.01
N ILE A 144 7.14 -0.45 8.42
CA ILE A 144 6.95 -1.22 9.66
C ILE A 144 6.23 -2.49 9.29
N GLN A 145 6.74 -3.64 9.71
CA GLN A 145 6.13 -4.92 9.35
C GLN A 145 6.37 -6.03 10.37
N ASN A 146 5.44 -6.99 10.42
CA ASN A 146 5.51 -8.18 11.24
C ASN A 146 5.61 -7.88 12.75
N LEU A 147 4.85 -6.91 13.24
CA LEU A 147 4.87 -6.45 14.63
C LEU A 147 3.46 -6.38 15.24
N THR A 148 3.38 -6.61 16.53
CA THR A 148 2.23 -6.23 17.34
C THR A 148 2.56 -5.00 18.18
N PHE A 149 1.69 -3.99 18.12
CA PHE A 149 1.64 -2.85 19.05
C PHE A 149 0.49 -3.08 20.03
N SER A 150 0.80 -3.35 21.30
CA SER A 150 -0.19 -3.57 22.36
C SER A 150 -0.15 -2.44 23.37
N THR A 151 -1.28 -1.80 23.58
CA THR A 151 -1.36 -0.70 24.57
C THR A 151 -1.41 -1.17 26.03
N GLY A 152 -1.38 -2.48 26.31
CA GLY A 152 -1.57 -2.99 27.67
C GLY A 152 -2.96 -2.62 28.23
N LYS A 153 -3.06 -2.50 29.54
CA LYS A 153 -4.31 -2.19 30.28
C LYS A 153 -4.23 -0.86 31.03
N GLY A 154 -5.38 -0.21 31.22
CA GLY A 154 -5.48 1.05 31.94
C GLY A 154 -4.86 2.25 31.20
N ASN A 155 -4.65 2.17 29.91
CA ASN A 155 -4.03 3.20 29.09
C ASN A 155 -5.07 3.92 28.21
N SER A 156 -6.06 4.56 28.84
CA SER A 156 -7.17 5.23 28.15
C SER A 156 -6.73 6.38 27.22
N GLY A 157 -5.55 6.97 27.43
CA GLY A 157 -4.95 7.99 26.58
C GLY A 157 -3.98 7.45 25.52
N ALA A 158 -3.89 6.12 25.34
CA ALA A 158 -2.96 5.56 24.37
C ALA A 158 -3.45 5.68 22.92
N ILE A 159 -2.48 5.93 22.03
CA ILE A 159 -2.56 5.73 20.58
C ILE A 159 -1.67 4.54 20.24
N GLY A 160 -2.17 3.57 19.48
CA GLY A 160 -1.40 2.38 19.11
C GLY A 160 -0.16 2.72 18.29
N LEU A 161 -0.33 3.37 17.16
CA LEU A 161 0.77 3.74 16.27
C LEU A 161 0.46 5.06 15.53
N GLN A 162 1.44 5.95 15.49
CA GLN A 162 1.47 7.10 14.59
C GLN A 162 2.52 6.83 13.50
N PHE A 163 2.06 6.49 12.29
CA PHE A 163 2.93 6.12 11.18
C PHE A 163 2.95 7.22 10.11
N TYR A 164 4.14 7.45 9.52
CA TYR A 164 4.35 8.46 8.49
C TYR A 164 5.32 7.97 7.42
N THR A 165 4.97 8.19 6.15
CA THR A 165 5.85 7.97 5.02
C THR A 165 5.36 8.73 3.79
N ASN A 166 6.26 8.95 2.81
CA ASN A 166 5.96 9.54 1.52
C ASN A 166 6.58 8.75 0.35
N ASN A 167 6.11 8.99 -0.86
CA ASN A 167 6.49 8.42 -2.15
C ASN A 167 6.21 6.93 -2.28
N TYR A 168 6.66 6.12 -1.40
CA TYR A 168 6.27 4.76 -1.09
C TYR A 168 6.67 4.46 0.36
N GLY A 169 6.12 3.42 0.92
CA GLY A 169 6.35 2.96 2.28
C GLY A 169 5.12 2.24 2.79
N ALA A 170 5.31 1.29 3.69
CA ALA A 170 4.23 0.42 4.08
C ALA A 170 4.18 0.10 5.57
N LEU A 171 2.96 -0.01 6.07
CA LEU A 171 2.63 -0.74 7.30
C LEU A 171 2.04 -2.08 6.88
N ARG A 172 2.73 -3.18 7.17
CA ARG A 172 2.37 -4.49 6.65
C ARG A 172 2.41 -5.57 7.72
N ASP A 173 1.43 -6.47 7.71
CA ASP A 173 1.40 -7.63 8.61
C ASP A 173 1.55 -7.23 10.09
N CYS A 174 0.69 -6.34 10.58
CA CYS A 174 0.76 -5.82 11.95
C CYS A 174 -0.56 -5.98 12.70
N TYR A 175 -0.46 -6.26 14.00
CA TYR A 175 -1.56 -6.08 14.94
C TYR A 175 -1.37 -4.77 15.71
N ILE A 176 -2.45 -4.01 15.87
CA ILE A 176 -2.53 -2.84 16.75
C ILE A 176 -3.71 -3.06 17.68
N ARG A 177 -3.46 -3.35 18.94
CA ARG A 177 -4.51 -3.79 19.85
C ARG A 177 -4.47 -3.14 21.22
N SER A 178 -5.64 -2.94 21.79
CA SER A 178 -5.82 -2.58 23.17
C SER A 178 -6.28 -3.82 23.94
N GLU A 179 -5.58 -4.16 25.04
CA GLU A 179 -5.88 -5.37 25.82
C GLU A 179 -7.17 -5.24 26.65
N ASP A 180 -7.64 -4.03 26.93
CA ASP A 180 -8.86 -3.74 27.68
C ASP A 180 -9.90 -2.96 26.88
N GLY A 181 -9.68 -2.80 25.58
CA GLY A 181 -10.56 -2.03 24.68
C GLY A 181 -10.50 -0.52 24.89
N GLN A 182 -9.60 0.00 25.73
CA GLN A 182 -9.42 1.43 25.96
C GLN A 182 -8.46 2.04 24.93
N GLY A 183 -8.11 3.31 25.08
CA GLY A 183 -7.25 4.04 24.16
C GLY A 183 -8.04 4.89 23.16
N VAL A 184 -7.37 5.88 22.58
CA VAL A 184 -7.99 6.92 21.75
C VAL A 184 -8.09 6.49 20.29
N THR A 185 -6.95 6.09 19.70
CA THR A 185 -6.86 5.73 18.26
C THR A 185 -5.90 4.56 18.09
N GLY A 186 -6.29 3.57 17.28
CA GLY A 186 -5.40 2.46 16.98
C GLY A 186 -4.27 2.90 16.04
N LEU A 187 -4.60 3.25 14.79
CA LEU A 187 -3.66 3.75 13.79
C LEU A 187 -3.98 5.21 13.45
N ASP A 188 -3.09 6.11 13.81
CA ASP A 188 -3.20 7.53 13.52
C ASP A 188 -2.26 7.93 12.39
N LEU A 189 -2.84 8.16 11.21
CA LEU A 189 -2.15 8.64 10.01
C LEU A 189 -2.39 10.14 9.78
N ALA A 190 -3.06 10.81 10.74
CA ALA A 190 -3.43 12.22 10.66
C ALA A 190 -2.53 13.13 11.53
N HIS A 191 -1.52 12.56 12.19
CA HIS A 191 -0.70 13.30 13.15
C HIS A 191 0.21 14.36 12.49
N ARG A 192 0.43 14.25 11.17
CA ARG A 192 1.17 15.22 10.35
C ARG A 192 0.55 15.36 8.97
N ASP A 193 0.79 16.52 8.36
CA ASP A 193 0.32 16.84 7.01
C ASP A 193 1.02 16.01 5.92
N MET A 194 0.35 15.85 4.80
CA MET A 194 0.86 15.19 3.59
C MET A 194 1.37 13.76 3.81
N ASN A 195 0.79 13.03 4.75
CA ASN A 195 1.13 11.65 4.99
C ASN A 195 0.62 10.75 3.83
N GLY A 196 1.53 10.10 3.15
CA GLY A 196 1.28 9.28 1.95
C GLY A 196 2.10 9.77 0.73
N PRO A 197 2.04 9.11 -0.43
CA PRO A 197 1.32 7.85 -0.64
C PRO A 197 1.94 6.69 0.15
N LEU A 198 1.10 5.82 0.67
CA LEU A 198 1.52 4.66 1.48
C LEU A 198 0.58 3.46 1.30
N LEU A 199 1.09 2.28 1.64
CA LEU A 199 0.31 1.03 1.67
C LEU A 199 0.16 0.53 3.11
N VAL A 200 -1.10 0.31 3.53
CA VAL A 200 -1.42 -0.47 4.75
C VAL A 200 -1.99 -1.81 4.30
N ARG A 201 -1.32 -2.92 4.61
CA ARG A 201 -1.74 -4.22 4.11
C ARG A 201 -1.68 -5.31 5.18
N ARG A 202 -2.76 -6.07 5.32
CA ARG A 202 -2.92 -7.11 6.36
C ARG A 202 -2.65 -6.56 7.76
N VAL A 203 -3.40 -5.54 8.12
CA VAL A 203 -3.33 -4.90 9.44
C VAL A 203 -4.64 -5.11 10.18
N SER A 204 -4.56 -5.56 11.42
CA SER A 204 -5.71 -5.68 12.34
C SER A 204 -5.62 -4.62 13.41
N VAL A 205 -6.71 -3.86 13.61
CA VAL A 205 -6.85 -2.86 14.67
C VAL A 205 -8.00 -3.26 15.58
N GLU A 206 -7.71 -3.51 16.85
CA GLU A 206 -8.66 -4.06 17.82
C GLU A 206 -8.78 -3.20 19.08
N GLY A 207 -10.02 -2.84 19.42
CA GLY A 207 -10.33 -1.90 20.50
C GLY A 207 -10.20 -0.44 20.05
N PHE A 208 -9.93 0.46 20.99
CA PHE A 208 -9.82 1.92 20.84
C PHE A 208 -11.15 2.66 20.65
N GLY A 209 -11.13 3.98 20.79
CA GLY A 209 -12.21 4.85 20.35
C GLY A 209 -12.34 4.82 18.83
N LYS A 210 -11.23 5.07 18.14
CA LYS A 210 -11.12 5.13 16.68
C LYS A 210 -10.17 4.04 16.20
N GLY A 211 -10.56 3.32 15.14
CA GLY A 211 -9.68 2.30 14.56
C GLY A 211 -8.55 2.95 13.77
N VAL A 212 -8.87 3.53 12.64
CA VAL A 212 -7.93 4.25 11.76
C VAL A 212 -8.39 5.69 11.57
N LYS A 213 -7.46 6.62 11.63
CA LYS A 213 -7.71 8.04 11.34
C LYS A 213 -6.72 8.55 10.29
N THR A 214 -7.24 9.14 9.19
CA THR A 214 -6.44 9.82 8.17
C THR A 214 -6.60 11.34 8.25
N GLY A 215 -5.68 12.10 7.68
CA GLY A 215 -5.69 13.55 7.71
C GLY A 215 -6.59 14.19 6.66
N HIS A 216 -6.56 15.51 6.59
CA HIS A 216 -7.29 16.33 5.61
C HIS A 216 -6.36 16.98 4.57
N SER A 217 -5.09 16.76 4.68
CA SER A 217 -4.10 17.34 3.77
C SER A 217 -4.07 16.61 2.42
N VAL A 218 -3.49 17.29 1.45
CA VAL A 218 -3.32 16.80 0.08
C VAL A 218 -2.44 15.55 0.06
N ASN A 219 -3.01 14.37 -0.08
CA ASN A 219 -2.33 13.11 -0.42
C ASN A 219 -3.32 11.95 -0.60
N SER A 220 -2.79 10.74 -0.78
CA SER A 220 -3.56 9.50 -0.90
C SER A 220 -2.99 8.39 -0.05
N GLN A 221 -3.84 7.42 0.33
CA GLN A 221 -3.43 6.25 1.07
C GLN A 221 -4.20 5.02 0.58
N THR A 222 -3.51 3.90 0.51
CA THR A 222 -4.06 2.63 0.02
C THR A 222 -4.07 1.60 1.15
N PHE A 223 -5.21 0.93 1.30
CA PHE A 223 -5.41 -0.11 2.32
C PHE A 223 -5.86 -1.41 1.64
N GLU A 224 -5.22 -2.50 1.96
CA GLU A 224 -5.67 -3.84 1.57
C GLU A 224 -5.70 -4.78 2.76
N PHE A 225 -6.82 -5.51 2.88
CA PHE A 225 -6.99 -6.52 3.93
C PHE A 225 -6.87 -5.92 5.33
N LEU A 226 -7.70 -4.90 5.58
CA LEU A 226 -7.80 -4.21 6.85
C LEU A 226 -8.89 -4.86 7.72
N THR A 227 -8.55 -5.22 8.96
CA THR A 227 -9.51 -5.73 9.95
C THR A 227 -9.71 -4.71 11.06
N LEU A 228 -10.96 -4.35 11.36
CA LEU A 228 -11.35 -3.37 12.38
C LEU A 228 -12.36 -3.99 13.35
N ARG A 229 -12.03 -4.08 14.62
CA ARG A 229 -12.90 -4.73 15.62
C ARG A 229 -12.98 -3.96 16.94
N GLY A 230 -14.19 -3.87 17.51
CA GLY A 230 -14.42 -3.36 18.85
C GLY A 230 -14.09 -1.88 19.02
N GLN A 231 -14.25 -1.06 17.99
CA GLN A 231 -14.14 0.38 18.12
C GLN A 231 -15.38 0.97 18.82
N ARG A 232 -15.19 2.12 19.50
CA ARG A 232 -16.26 2.77 20.26
C ARG A 232 -16.80 4.06 19.65
N GLU A 233 -16.09 4.65 18.66
CA GLU A 233 -16.51 5.86 17.97
C GLU A 233 -16.74 5.60 16.47
N PHE A 234 -15.74 5.05 15.78
CA PHE A 234 -15.83 4.59 14.39
C PHE A 234 -14.66 3.67 14.04
N GLY A 235 -14.84 2.82 13.02
CA GLY A 235 -13.79 1.96 12.51
C GLY A 235 -12.72 2.75 11.75
N PHE A 236 -13.09 3.36 10.63
CA PHE A 236 -12.21 4.14 9.75
C PHE A 236 -12.73 5.55 9.54
N GLY A 237 -11.89 6.57 9.71
CA GLY A 237 -12.23 7.97 9.45
C GLY A 237 -11.32 8.60 8.39
N ASN A 238 -11.92 8.99 7.24
CA ASN A 238 -11.27 9.80 6.22
C ASN A 238 -11.70 11.25 6.38
N GLU A 239 -10.74 12.11 6.70
CA GLU A 239 -10.97 13.54 6.95
C GLU A 239 -10.72 14.43 5.71
N GLY A 240 -10.56 13.83 4.50
CA GLY A 240 -10.44 14.61 3.26
C GLY A 240 -9.43 14.10 2.23
N GLN A 241 -8.66 13.08 2.53
CA GLN A 241 -7.70 12.50 1.60
C GLN A 241 -8.36 11.62 0.54
N ALA A 242 -7.59 11.25 -0.51
CA ALA A 242 -7.97 10.23 -1.47
C ALA A 242 -7.61 8.85 -0.92
N ILE A 243 -8.62 8.07 -0.54
CA ILE A 243 -8.47 6.78 0.12
C ILE A 243 -8.95 5.65 -0.78
N ALA A 244 -8.14 4.62 -0.93
CA ALA A 244 -8.47 3.37 -1.60
C ALA A 244 -8.42 2.23 -0.58
N ILE A 245 -9.53 1.51 -0.38
CA ILE A 245 -9.63 0.37 0.56
C ILE A 245 -10.15 -0.85 -0.19
N ARG A 246 -9.47 -1.98 -0.09
CA ARG A 246 -9.91 -3.27 -0.59
C ARG A 246 -9.79 -4.35 0.48
N GLY A 247 -10.80 -5.19 0.62
CA GLY A 247 -10.80 -6.27 1.60
C GLY A 247 -10.97 -5.75 3.04
N LEU A 248 -11.87 -4.79 3.26
CA LEU A 248 -12.22 -4.35 4.61
C LEU A 248 -13.07 -5.41 5.32
N HIS A 249 -12.61 -5.85 6.49
CA HIS A 249 -13.41 -6.60 7.43
C HIS A 249 -13.66 -5.76 8.69
N SER A 250 -14.92 -5.48 8.99
CA SER A 250 -15.28 -4.68 10.18
C SER A 250 -16.31 -5.40 11.01
N ASP A 251 -16.10 -5.44 12.32
CA ASP A 251 -17.00 -6.02 13.32
C ASP A 251 -17.11 -5.06 14.51
N ASN A 252 -18.18 -4.24 14.52
CA ASN A 252 -18.29 -3.09 15.39
C ASN A 252 -19.72 -2.81 15.88
N THR A 253 -19.83 -2.09 17.00
CA THR A 253 -21.08 -1.50 17.50
C THR A 253 -21.32 -0.08 16.97
N VAL A 254 -20.40 0.46 16.18
CA VAL A 254 -20.40 1.82 15.62
C VAL A 254 -20.20 1.77 14.11
N PRO A 255 -20.43 2.86 13.37
CA PRO A 255 -20.15 2.89 11.93
C PRO A 255 -18.74 2.40 11.59
N ALA A 256 -18.67 1.50 10.60
CA ALA A 256 -17.42 0.92 10.17
C ALA A 256 -16.52 1.94 9.46
N LEU A 257 -17.13 2.86 8.70
CA LEU A 257 -16.37 3.85 7.94
C LEU A 257 -17.17 5.16 7.81
N ARG A 258 -16.46 6.27 7.94
CA ARG A 258 -16.92 7.60 7.58
C ARG A 258 -15.92 8.29 6.66
N SER A 259 -16.38 9.01 5.63
CA SER A 259 -15.50 9.69 4.68
C SER A 259 -16.03 11.04 4.25
N TYR A 260 -15.16 12.04 4.37
CA TYR A 260 -15.36 13.37 3.81
C TYR A 260 -14.67 13.53 2.43
N GLY A 261 -13.55 12.86 2.21
CA GLY A 261 -12.76 12.96 1.00
C GLY A 261 -13.22 12.04 -0.14
N THR A 262 -12.29 11.66 -0.99
CA THR A 262 -12.51 10.67 -2.03
C THR A 262 -12.29 9.27 -1.47
N LEU A 263 -13.23 8.36 -1.66
CA LEU A 263 -13.16 6.98 -1.19
C LEU A 263 -13.48 6.01 -2.32
N CYS A 264 -12.56 5.07 -2.58
CA CYS A 264 -12.78 3.87 -3.36
C CYS A 264 -12.76 2.66 -2.43
N LEU A 265 -13.91 1.98 -2.24
CA LEU A 265 -14.02 0.80 -1.37
C LEU A 265 -14.44 -0.42 -2.19
N LEU A 266 -13.62 -1.45 -2.18
CA LEU A 266 -13.85 -2.73 -2.87
C LEU A 266 -13.85 -3.90 -1.88
N GLU A 267 -14.70 -4.89 -2.13
CA GLU A 267 -14.65 -6.18 -1.42
C GLU A 267 -14.69 -6.04 0.11
N ALA A 268 -15.72 -5.42 0.64
CA ALA A 268 -15.86 -5.23 2.08
C ALA A 268 -16.90 -6.16 2.69
N THR A 269 -16.62 -6.63 3.90
CA THR A 269 -17.58 -7.34 4.76
C THR A 269 -17.69 -6.60 6.09
N ILE A 270 -18.87 -6.10 6.40
CA ILE A 270 -19.10 -5.18 7.50
C ILE A 270 -20.26 -5.71 8.35
N THR A 271 -19.94 -6.12 9.58
CA THR A 271 -20.90 -6.64 10.55
C THR A 271 -21.08 -5.64 11.68
N GLY A 272 -22.31 -5.28 11.94
CA GLY A 272 -22.71 -4.47 13.07
C GLY A 272 -23.39 -5.31 14.16
N THR A 273 -23.20 -4.93 15.41
CA THR A 273 -23.86 -5.52 16.56
C THR A 273 -24.42 -4.43 17.47
N GLU A 274 -25.38 -4.77 18.34
CA GLU A 274 -25.93 -3.87 19.37
C GLU A 274 -26.40 -2.51 18.82
N ASP A 275 -25.73 -1.43 19.19
CA ASP A 275 -26.09 -0.05 18.80
C ASP A 275 -25.86 0.26 17.33
N ALA A 276 -25.08 -0.56 16.60
CA ALA A 276 -24.94 -0.45 15.14
C ALA A 276 -26.28 -0.56 14.40
N LEU A 277 -27.25 -1.27 14.98
CA LEU A 277 -28.61 -1.39 14.42
C LEU A 277 -29.31 -0.03 14.21
N LYS A 278 -28.83 1.04 14.83
CA LYS A 278 -29.38 2.40 14.75
C LYS A 278 -28.63 3.31 13.79
N ALA A 279 -27.53 2.86 13.20
CA ALA A 279 -26.62 3.66 12.38
C ALA A 279 -26.41 3.05 11.00
N PRO A 280 -26.00 3.83 9.98
CA PRO A 280 -25.48 3.27 8.72
C PRO A 280 -24.09 2.65 8.94
N ALA A 281 -23.78 1.60 8.16
CA ALA A 281 -22.45 0.97 8.17
C ALA A 281 -21.37 1.91 7.63
N LEU A 282 -21.69 2.61 6.54
CA LEU A 282 -20.85 3.60 5.87
C LEU A 282 -21.51 4.97 5.93
N ILE A 283 -20.71 6.00 6.16
CA ILE A 283 -21.19 7.39 6.17
C ILE A 283 -20.43 8.20 5.11
N ASN A 284 -21.16 8.67 4.08
CA ASN A 284 -20.67 9.71 3.20
C ASN A 284 -20.97 11.07 3.83
N TYR A 285 -19.92 11.82 4.11
CA TYR A 285 -20.04 13.01 4.91
C TYR A 285 -19.74 14.25 4.06
N ASN A 286 -20.61 15.26 4.20
CA ASN A 286 -20.43 16.61 3.64
C ASN A 286 -20.06 16.63 2.14
N GLY A 287 -20.68 15.77 1.35
CA GLY A 287 -20.48 15.72 -0.10
C GLY A 287 -19.21 15.00 -0.56
N GLY A 288 -18.64 14.15 0.28
CA GLY A 288 -17.55 13.26 -0.09
C GLY A 288 -17.87 12.44 -1.35
N LYS A 289 -16.86 12.03 -2.08
CA LYS A 289 -17.03 11.26 -3.33
C LYS A 289 -16.68 9.80 -3.09
N MET A 290 -17.66 8.92 -3.39
CA MET A 290 -17.54 7.49 -3.13
C MET A 290 -17.75 6.66 -4.38
N MET A 291 -16.91 5.64 -4.52
CA MET A 291 -17.14 4.45 -5.31
C MET A 291 -17.12 3.24 -4.37
N LEU A 292 -18.22 2.47 -4.35
CA LEU A 292 -18.32 1.22 -3.58
C LEU A 292 -18.54 0.07 -4.56
N ARG A 293 -17.88 -1.06 -4.36
CA ARG A 293 -18.05 -2.27 -5.17
C ARG A 293 -17.89 -3.52 -4.32
N ASP A 294 -18.84 -4.45 -4.46
CA ASP A 294 -18.85 -5.74 -3.77
C ASP A 294 -18.77 -5.57 -2.23
N VAL A 295 -19.61 -4.68 -1.68
CA VAL A 295 -19.71 -4.40 -0.25
C VAL A 295 -20.90 -5.13 0.34
N LYS A 296 -20.66 -5.92 1.38
CA LYS A 296 -21.68 -6.66 2.15
C LYS A 296 -21.79 -6.09 3.55
N THR A 297 -23.01 -5.77 3.97
CA THR A 297 -23.28 -5.26 5.31
C THR A 297 -24.33 -6.10 6.03
N SER A 298 -24.22 -6.21 7.33
CA SER A 298 -25.21 -6.85 8.20
C SER A 298 -25.23 -6.19 9.56
N GLY A 299 -26.36 -6.21 10.25
CA GLY A 299 -26.49 -5.68 11.61
C GLY A 299 -26.43 -4.14 11.71
N TYR A 300 -26.63 -3.41 10.61
CA TYR A 300 -26.76 -1.97 10.57
C TYR A 300 -28.16 -1.55 10.06
N ALA A 301 -28.56 -0.32 10.36
CA ALA A 301 -29.84 0.21 9.88
C ALA A 301 -29.89 0.28 8.35
N ARG A 302 -28.76 0.55 7.73
CA ARG A 302 -28.55 0.61 6.28
C ARG A 302 -27.06 0.48 5.92
N ALA A 303 -26.76 0.15 4.67
CA ALA A 303 -25.37 0.04 4.23
C ALA A 303 -24.69 1.41 4.12
N LEU A 304 -25.35 2.42 3.56
CA LEU A 304 -24.78 3.75 3.33
C LEU A 304 -25.76 4.84 3.80
N GLY A 305 -25.27 5.84 4.51
CA GLY A 305 -25.95 7.09 4.82
C GLY A 305 -25.18 8.28 4.25
N ASP A 306 -25.90 9.25 3.71
CA ASP A 306 -25.35 10.52 3.21
C ASP A 306 -25.74 11.65 4.15
N VAL A 307 -24.75 12.34 4.72
CA VAL A 307 -24.94 13.30 5.81
C VAL A 307 -24.30 14.63 5.46
N THR A 308 -25.08 15.72 5.52
CA THR A 308 -24.64 17.09 5.25
C THR A 308 -24.55 17.91 6.53
N THR A 309 -23.75 17.47 7.50
CA THR A 309 -23.54 18.22 8.75
C THR A 309 -22.06 18.37 9.05
N PRO A 310 -21.62 19.54 9.52
CA PRO A 310 -20.24 19.71 9.99
C PRO A 310 -19.99 19.02 11.33
N ASP A 311 -21.03 18.61 12.05
CA ASP A 311 -20.91 17.94 13.33
C ASP A 311 -20.86 16.42 13.15
N PHE A 312 -19.69 15.85 13.28
CA PHE A 312 -19.48 14.41 13.24
C PHE A 312 -20.23 13.65 14.34
N ALA A 313 -20.40 14.23 15.51
CA ALA A 313 -21.18 13.60 16.56
C ALA A 313 -22.66 13.51 16.20
N ALA A 314 -23.18 14.49 15.45
CA ALA A 314 -24.53 14.46 14.89
C ALA A 314 -24.66 13.45 13.75
N ALA A 315 -23.61 13.20 12.98
CA ALA A 315 -23.60 12.21 11.90
C ALA A 315 -23.89 10.78 12.39
N PHE A 316 -23.54 10.46 13.62
CA PHE A 316 -23.87 9.18 14.27
C PHE A 316 -25.37 9.04 14.62
N ARG A 317 -26.07 10.15 14.74
CA ARG A 317 -27.47 10.19 15.19
C ARG A 317 -28.45 10.39 14.05
N VAL A 318 -27.99 10.60 12.81
CA VAL A 318 -28.87 10.94 11.70
C VAL A 318 -29.55 9.68 11.18
N THR A 319 -30.83 9.59 11.47
CA THR A 319 -31.82 8.67 10.87
C THR A 319 -32.45 9.29 9.62
N GLY A 320 -31.68 10.03 8.82
CA GLY A 320 -32.19 10.67 7.61
C GLY A 320 -32.58 9.65 6.54
N GLU A 321 -33.45 10.06 5.59
CA GLU A 321 -33.70 9.28 4.41
C GLU A 321 -32.42 8.97 3.66
N ASP A 322 -32.28 7.75 3.19
CA ASP A 322 -31.15 7.34 2.33
C ASP A 322 -31.31 7.99 0.96
N LYS A 323 -30.74 9.19 0.82
CA LYS A 323 -30.77 9.92 -0.46
C LYS A 323 -29.92 9.26 -1.55
N SER A 324 -29.01 8.35 -1.18
CA SER A 324 -28.16 7.65 -2.15
C SER A 324 -28.89 6.48 -2.82
N GLY A 325 -29.99 5.99 -2.23
CA GLY A 325 -30.69 4.80 -2.68
C GLY A 325 -29.95 3.48 -2.40
N SER A 326 -28.88 3.48 -1.59
CA SER A 326 -28.08 2.30 -1.27
C SER A 326 -28.35 1.80 0.14
N ALA A 327 -29.58 1.35 0.37
CA ALA A 327 -29.98 0.80 1.66
C ALA A 327 -29.24 -0.49 2.03
N GLY A 328 -28.76 -1.25 1.07
CA GLY A 328 -28.09 -2.54 1.29
C GLY A 328 -29.09 -3.70 1.42
N PRO A 329 -28.72 -4.83 2.04
CA PRO A 329 -27.42 -5.08 2.71
C PRO A 329 -26.22 -5.24 1.75
N ASP A 330 -26.48 -5.61 0.48
CA ASP A 330 -25.43 -5.86 -0.51
C ASP A 330 -25.38 -4.72 -1.52
N ILE A 331 -24.20 -4.14 -1.70
CA ILE A 331 -23.91 -3.12 -2.71
C ILE A 331 -23.01 -3.77 -3.77
N ALA A 332 -23.59 -4.14 -4.91
CA ALA A 332 -22.82 -4.66 -6.03
C ALA A 332 -21.91 -3.59 -6.62
N GLU A 333 -22.44 -2.39 -6.89
CA GLU A 333 -21.68 -1.22 -7.31
C GLU A 333 -22.49 0.07 -7.06
N TYR A 334 -21.81 1.07 -6.52
CA TYR A 334 -22.40 2.39 -6.25
C TYR A 334 -21.40 3.50 -6.53
N PHE A 335 -21.88 4.59 -7.08
CA PHE A 335 -21.15 5.83 -7.29
C PHE A 335 -21.95 6.99 -6.71
N SER A 336 -21.35 7.78 -5.83
CA SER A 336 -21.98 9.01 -5.32
C SER A 336 -22.20 10.08 -6.43
N GLN A 337 -21.52 9.91 -7.56
CA GLN A 337 -21.67 10.70 -8.77
C GLN A 337 -21.66 9.76 -9.98
N LYS A 338 -22.66 9.85 -10.84
CA LYS A 338 -22.77 9.00 -12.03
C LYS A 338 -21.51 9.07 -12.91
N PRO A 339 -20.99 7.93 -13.37
CA PRO A 339 -19.86 7.91 -14.29
C PRO A 339 -20.12 8.73 -15.56
N THR A 340 -19.12 9.53 -15.94
CA THR A 340 -19.12 10.30 -17.17
C THR A 340 -18.58 9.45 -18.31
N ALA A 341 -19.13 9.62 -19.52
CA ALA A 341 -18.67 8.96 -20.74
C ALA A 341 -18.69 9.95 -21.92
N LEU A 342 -17.71 9.89 -22.78
CA LEU A 342 -17.61 10.72 -24.00
C LEU A 342 -18.26 10.06 -25.22
N PHE A 343 -18.32 8.74 -25.23
CA PHE A 343 -19.01 7.93 -26.23
C PHE A 343 -20.03 7.01 -25.54
N PRO A 344 -20.95 6.39 -26.28
CA PRO A 344 -21.82 5.37 -25.70
C PRO A 344 -21.00 4.29 -25.00
N SER A 345 -21.27 4.07 -23.72
CA SER A 345 -20.51 3.21 -22.82
C SER A 345 -21.43 2.55 -21.81
N ALA A 346 -21.01 1.41 -21.24
CA ALA A 346 -21.61 0.93 -20.01
C ALA A 346 -21.36 1.93 -18.87
N THR A 347 -22.22 1.96 -17.87
CA THR A 347 -22.18 2.94 -16.77
C THR A 347 -21.45 2.43 -15.54
N GLY A 348 -20.99 1.18 -15.52
CA GLY A 348 -20.26 0.56 -14.42
C GLY A 348 -18.75 0.55 -14.63
N SER A 349 -18.04 0.00 -13.66
CA SER A 349 -16.60 -0.26 -13.78
C SER A 349 -16.32 -1.43 -14.75
N LEU A 350 -15.06 -1.58 -15.16
CA LEU A 350 -14.65 -2.71 -16.02
C LEU A 350 -14.76 -4.07 -15.32
N ARG A 351 -14.64 -4.09 -14.00
CA ARG A 351 -14.60 -5.33 -13.20
C ARG A 351 -13.54 -6.30 -13.72
N LEU A 352 -12.35 -5.77 -14.02
CA LEU A 352 -11.23 -6.62 -14.40
C LEU A 352 -10.93 -7.63 -13.29
N PRO A 353 -10.52 -8.87 -13.65
CA PRO A 353 -10.08 -9.84 -12.66
C PRO A 353 -8.97 -9.26 -11.79
N ILE A 354 -9.08 -9.49 -10.47
CA ILE A 354 -8.06 -9.08 -9.50
C ILE A 354 -7.26 -10.33 -9.14
N GLU A 355 -5.97 -10.32 -9.45
CA GLU A 355 -5.08 -11.40 -9.03
C GLU A 355 -4.29 -10.96 -7.80
N GLU A 356 -4.17 -11.88 -6.82
CA GLU A 356 -3.29 -11.65 -5.68
C GLU A 356 -1.83 -11.81 -6.08
N THR A 357 -0.97 -11.00 -5.47
CA THR A 357 0.47 -11.14 -5.65
C THR A 357 0.90 -12.53 -5.20
N PRO A 358 1.60 -13.31 -6.03
CA PRO A 358 2.07 -14.62 -5.64
C PRO A 358 2.99 -14.55 -4.41
N GLU A 359 2.70 -15.39 -3.43
CA GLU A 359 3.52 -15.54 -2.22
C GLU A 359 4.15 -16.93 -2.25
N PHE A 360 5.41 -17.02 -1.82
CA PHE A 360 6.12 -18.28 -1.68
C PHE A 360 6.98 -18.25 -0.42
N PRO A 361 7.13 -19.42 0.27
CA PRO A 361 7.88 -19.51 1.51
C PRO A 361 9.32 -19.00 1.35
N ARG A 362 9.85 -18.39 2.38
CA ARG A 362 11.26 -18.02 2.45
C ARG A 362 12.11 -19.25 2.79
N GLU A 363 13.28 -19.34 2.21
CA GLU A 363 14.28 -20.30 2.65
C GLU A 363 14.79 -19.94 4.04
N ALA A 364 15.36 -20.92 4.75
CA ALA A 364 16.09 -20.65 5.97
C ALA A 364 17.27 -19.68 5.70
N PRO A 365 17.57 -18.74 6.61
CA PRO A 365 18.51 -17.66 6.35
C PRO A 365 19.95 -18.11 6.06
N ASP A 366 20.34 -19.28 6.52
CA ASP A 366 21.64 -19.92 6.22
C ASP A 366 21.78 -20.40 4.75
N LYS A 367 20.67 -20.47 4.01
CA LYS A 367 20.63 -20.80 2.58
C LYS A 367 20.63 -19.58 1.66
N TRP A 368 20.55 -18.39 2.21
CA TRP A 368 20.54 -17.17 1.39
C TRP A 368 21.92 -16.88 0.83
N ALA A 369 22.00 -16.47 -0.41
CA ALA A 369 23.22 -15.95 -1.00
C ALA A 369 23.38 -14.48 -0.59
N VAL A 370 24.22 -14.22 0.41
CA VAL A 370 24.61 -12.86 0.84
C VAL A 370 25.70 -12.38 -0.10
N ALA A 371 25.47 -11.34 -0.88
CA ALA A 371 26.38 -10.91 -1.97
C ALA A 371 27.79 -10.60 -1.49
N ASP A 372 27.95 -10.04 -0.30
CA ASP A 372 29.26 -9.69 0.29
C ASP A 372 30.14 -10.92 0.52
N ALA A 373 29.52 -12.07 0.86
CA ALA A 373 30.24 -13.35 0.98
C ALA A 373 30.82 -13.86 -0.34
N PHE A 374 30.33 -13.35 -1.47
CA PHE A 374 30.86 -13.61 -2.82
C PHE A 374 31.83 -12.53 -3.30
N GLY A 375 32.14 -11.54 -2.44
CA GLY A 375 33.09 -10.46 -2.72
C GLY A 375 32.46 -9.21 -3.34
N ALA A 376 31.13 -9.02 -3.24
CA ALA A 376 30.51 -7.75 -3.59
C ALA A 376 30.91 -6.66 -2.58
N ASP A 377 31.07 -5.43 -3.07
CA ASP A 377 31.40 -4.26 -2.24
C ASP A 377 30.13 -3.50 -1.85
N PRO A 378 29.66 -3.62 -0.58
CA PRO A 378 28.42 -2.98 -0.13
C PRO A 378 28.53 -1.45 0.05
N GLN A 379 29.71 -0.86 -0.21
CA GLN A 379 29.93 0.58 -0.18
C GLN A 379 29.82 1.22 -1.58
N GLY A 380 29.71 0.41 -2.63
CA GLY A 380 29.58 0.87 -4.02
C GLY A 380 30.84 1.51 -4.61
N GLN A 381 32.02 1.26 -4.00
CA GLN A 381 33.28 1.84 -4.47
C GLN A 381 33.94 1.00 -5.57
N LYS A 382 33.57 -0.29 -5.64
CA LYS A 382 34.11 -1.25 -6.62
C LYS A 382 32.99 -1.94 -7.37
N ASP A 383 33.30 -2.38 -8.60
CA ASP A 383 32.38 -3.17 -9.40
C ASP A 383 32.02 -4.48 -8.68
N SER A 384 30.76 -4.67 -8.43
CA SER A 384 30.19 -5.85 -7.76
C SER A 384 29.51 -6.82 -8.74
N THR A 385 29.55 -6.55 -10.06
CA THR A 385 28.81 -7.32 -11.07
C THR A 385 29.09 -8.81 -10.99
N ASP A 386 30.38 -9.21 -11.09
CA ASP A 386 30.75 -10.62 -11.12
C ASP A 386 30.53 -11.33 -9.77
N ALA A 387 30.63 -10.60 -8.66
CA ALA A 387 30.35 -11.12 -7.33
C ALA A 387 28.86 -11.43 -7.16
N ILE A 388 27.99 -10.49 -7.53
CA ILE A 388 26.53 -10.68 -7.48
C ILE A 388 26.10 -11.78 -8.46
N GLN A 389 26.75 -11.88 -9.64
CA GLN A 389 26.45 -12.96 -10.58
C GLN A 389 26.81 -14.34 -9.99
N ARG A 390 27.96 -14.48 -9.30
CA ARG A 390 28.31 -15.72 -8.60
C ARG A 390 27.32 -16.05 -7.49
N ALA A 391 26.81 -15.06 -6.77
CA ALA A 391 25.80 -15.26 -5.75
C ALA A 391 24.48 -15.80 -6.36
N ILE A 392 24.04 -15.30 -7.51
CA ILE A 392 22.89 -15.83 -8.25
C ILE A 392 23.15 -17.28 -8.71
N ASP A 393 24.34 -17.53 -9.26
CA ASP A 393 24.71 -18.84 -9.83
C ASP A 393 25.05 -19.89 -8.73
N SER A 394 25.07 -19.51 -7.45
CA SER A 394 25.24 -20.43 -6.32
C SER A 394 24.11 -21.44 -6.16
N GLY A 395 22.94 -21.13 -6.75
CA GLY A 395 21.73 -21.98 -6.67
C GLY A 395 20.84 -21.70 -5.47
N ALA A 396 21.09 -20.63 -4.71
CA ALA A 396 20.17 -20.13 -3.68
C ALA A 396 18.90 -19.57 -4.32
N ALA A 397 17.75 -19.71 -3.65
CA ALA A 397 16.51 -19.10 -4.10
C ALA A 397 16.39 -17.62 -3.67
N THR A 398 17.07 -17.25 -2.58
CA THR A 398 17.09 -15.88 -2.06
C THR A 398 18.49 -15.26 -2.21
N LEU A 399 18.53 -14.10 -2.89
CA LEU A 399 19.71 -13.23 -2.97
C LEU A 399 19.52 -12.05 -2.02
N PHE A 400 20.53 -11.76 -1.19
CA PHE A 400 20.50 -10.69 -0.21
C PHE A 400 21.54 -9.61 -0.54
N LEU A 401 21.05 -8.39 -0.81
CA LEU A 401 21.79 -7.23 -1.29
C LEU A 401 21.55 -6.00 -0.38
N PRO A 402 21.91 -6.04 0.90
CA PRO A 402 21.51 -4.99 1.85
C PRO A 402 22.42 -3.75 1.84
N GLY A 403 23.22 -3.55 0.78
CA GLY A 403 24.20 -2.48 0.65
C GLY A 403 23.95 -1.58 -0.58
N HIS A 404 24.93 -0.73 -0.82
CA HIS A 404 25.03 0.05 -2.05
C HIS A 404 26.05 -0.63 -2.98
N TYR A 405 25.60 -1.04 -4.18
CA TYR A 405 26.44 -1.80 -5.10
C TYR A 405 26.55 -1.09 -6.45
N ALA A 406 27.79 -0.92 -6.93
CA ALA A 406 28.07 -0.43 -8.28
C ALA A 406 28.19 -1.61 -9.25
N LEU A 407 27.56 -1.49 -10.42
CA LEU A 407 27.62 -2.48 -11.50
C LEU A 407 28.20 -1.85 -12.77
N THR A 408 29.05 -2.60 -13.48
CA THR A 408 29.58 -2.20 -14.80
C THR A 408 28.95 -2.99 -15.93
N LYS A 409 28.29 -4.11 -15.65
CA LYS A 409 27.57 -4.97 -16.61
C LYS A 409 26.21 -5.37 -16.03
N PRO A 410 25.26 -5.79 -16.86
CA PRO A 410 24.00 -6.37 -16.38
C PRO A 410 24.24 -7.62 -15.54
N VAL A 411 23.52 -7.73 -14.45
CA VAL A 411 23.42 -8.97 -13.68
C VAL A 411 22.26 -9.80 -14.23
N ILE A 412 22.53 -11.06 -14.57
CA ILE A 412 21.54 -11.97 -15.16
C ILE A 412 20.83 -12.76 -14.06
N VAL A 413 19.55 -12.49 -13.87
CA VAL A 413 18.69 -13.21 -12.93
C VAL A 413 18.18 -14.48 -13.60
N ARG A 414 18.69 -15.63 -13.15
CA ARG A 414 18.42 -16.95 -13.71
C ARG A 414 18.43 -18.05 -12.63
N GLY A 415 18.17 -19.27 -13.05
CA GLY A 415 18.22 -20.42 -12.15
C GLY A 415 17.09 -20.43 -11.11
N LYS A 416 17.41 -20.73 -9.86
CA LYS A 416 16.43 -20.86 -8.78
C LYS A 416 16.05 -19.55 -8.10
N VAL A 417 16.78 -18.45 -8.35
CA VAL A 417 16.51 -17.17 -7.69
C VAL A 417 15.08 -16.73 -7.97
N ASN A 418 14.30 -16.59 -6.91
CA ASN A 418 12.92 -16.13 -6.92
C ASN A 418 12.69 -14.91 -6.01
N ARG A 419 13.70 -14.54 -5.19
CA ARG A 419 13.62 -13.40 -4.28
C ARG A 419 14.97 -12.66 -4.22
N ILE A 420 14.92 -11.33 -4.34
CA ILE A 420 16.09 -10.45 -4.25
C ILE A 420 15.72 -9.33 -3.27
N ILE A 421 16.44 -9.26 -2.13
CA ILE A 421 16.11 -8.40 -0.99
C ILE A 421 17.18 -7.34 -0.82
N GLY A 422 16.78 -6.06 -0.79
CA GLY A 422 17.69 -4.92 -0.70
C GLY A 422 17.81 -4.28 0.69
N LEU A 423 16.80 -4.37 1.57
CA LEU A 423 16.73 -3.66 2.87
C LEU A 423 17.09 -2.17 2.80
N GLY A 424 16.58 -1.45 1.79
CA GLY A 424 16.96 -0.07 1.51
C GLY A 424 18.25 0.04 0.70
N GLY A 425 18.79 -1.07 0.21
CA GLY A 425 19.96 -1.11 -0.65
C GLY A 425 19.76 -0.36 -1.97
N GLN A 426 20.86 0.03 -2.58
CA GLN A 426 20.87 0.78 -3.83
C GLN A 426 21.75 0.07 -4.86
N ILE A 427 21.32 0.10 -6.11
CA ILE A 427 22.07 -0.42 -7.24
C ILE A 427 22.39 0.72 -8.19
N ASP A 428 23.65 1.00 -8.38
CA ASP A 428 24.15 1.98 -9.33
C ASP A 428 24.61 1.29 -10.62
N TYR A 429 23.95 1.65 -11.71
CA TYR A 429 24.29 1.22 -13.05
C TYR A 429 23.82 2.27 -14.05
N GLU A 430 24.74 2.95 -14.71
CA GLU A 430 24.44 4.13 -15.52
C GLU A 430 23.92 3.82 -16.93
N SER A 431 24.19 2.62 -17.46
CA SER A 431 23.77 2.29 -18.82
C SER A 431 22.25 2.23 -18.95
N LYS A 432 21.72 2.81 -20.01
CA LYS A 432 20.28 2.78 -20.31
C LYS A 432 19.83 1.50 -21.03
N SER A 433 20.75 0.74 -21.60
CA SER A 433 20.49 -0.54 -22.26
C SER A 433 21.79 -1.32 -22.43
N PRO A 434 21.87 -2.56 -21.98
CA PRO A 434 20.86 -3.28 -21.19
C PRO A 434 20.68 -2.68 -19.78
N ARG A 435 19.72 -3.18 -18.97
CA ARG A 435 19.40 -2.69 -17.64
C ARG A 435 20.28 -3.35 -16.56
N ALA A 436 20.26 -2.80 -15.33
CA ALA A 436 21.04 -3.30 -14.19
C ALA A 436 20.80 -4.78 -13.93
N PHE A 437 19.53 -5.19 -13.88
CA PHE A 437 19.13 -6.59 -13.82
C PHE A 437 18.40 -7.00 -15.08
N ARG A 438 18.73 -8.20 -15.57
CA ARG A 438 18.05 -8.79 -16.71
C ARG A 438 17.59 -10.20 -16.36
N ILE A 439 16.28 -10.42 -16.47
CA ILE A 439 15.67 -11.72 -16.18
C ILE A 439 15.74 -12.57 -17.44
N GLU A 440 16.38 -13.74 -17.34
CA GLU A 440 16.56 -14.66 -18.45
C GLU A 440 16.18 -16.10 -18.07
N GLY A 441 15.92 -16.91 -19.09
CA GLY A 441 15.57 -18.32 -18.94
C GLY A 441 14.17 -18.57 -18.42
N ALA A 442 13.80 -19.83 -18.34
CA ALA A 442 12.55 -20.28 -17.74
C ALA A 442 12.67 -20.35 -16.22
N GLY A 443 11.56 -20.18 -15.50
CA GLY A 443 11.54 -20.28 -14.04
C GLY A 443 10.22 -19.78 -13.45
N GLY A 444 10.10 -19.89 -12.14
CA GLY A 444 8.99 -19.34 -11.36
C GLY A 444 9.03 -17.80 -11.28
N PRO A 445 8.11 -17.19 -10.51
CA PRO A 445 8.11 -15.75 -10.27
C PRO A 445 9.44 -15.25 -9.69
N VAL A 446 9.75 -13.97 -9.94
CA VAL A 446 10.89 -13.27 -9.32
C VAL A 446 10.39 -12.06 -8.58
N THR A 447 10.73 -11.95 -7.30
CA THR A 447 10.44 -10.79 -6.46
C THR A 447 11.69 -9.96 -6.24
N PHE A 448 11.59 -8.66 -6.47
CA PHE A 448 12.53 -7.64 -5.96
C PHE A 448 11.83 -6.89 -4.85
N GLU A 449 12.46 -6.81 -3.68
CA GLU A 449 11.83 -6.16 -2.53
C GLU A 449 12.78 -5.28 -1.73
N HIS A 450 12.26 -4.16 -1.20
CA HIS A 450 12.94 -3.25 -0.29
C HIS A 450 14.24 -2.62 -0.86
N PHE A 451 14.22 -2.19 -2.11
CA PHE A 451 15.31 -1.38 -2.66
C PHE A 451 14.96 0.12 -2.59
N ALA A 452 15.90 0.92 -2.11
CA ALA A 452 15.76 2.38 -2.20
C ALA A 452 15.69 2.82 -3.67
N ASN A 453 16.59 2.28 -4.49
CA ASN A 453 16.59 2.51 -5.93
C ASN A 453 17.38 1.42 -6.68
N ILE A 454 16.93 1.10 -7.89
CA ILE A 454 17.69 0.37 -8.90
C ILE A 454 17.82 1.30 -10.10
N ASN A 455 18.96 2.01 -10.20
CA ASN A 455 19.24 2.88 -11.34
C ASN A 455 19.17 2.07 -12.63
N SER A 456 18.76 2.64 -13.72
CA SER A 456 18.57 1.94 -15.00
C SER A 456 17.47 0.85 -14.99
N GLY A 457 17.07 0.29 -13.84
CA GLY A 457 15.92 -0.59 -13.69
C GLY A 457 16.17 -2.06 -14.04
N ILE A 458 15.06 -2.79 -14.22
CA ILE A 458 14.99 -4.23 -14.43
C ILE A 458 14.45 -4.50 -15.85
N GLU A 459 15.06 -5.40 -16.60
CA GLU A 459 14.55 -5.89 -17.89
C GLU A 459 14.05 -7.32 -17.74
N ASN A 460 12.81 -7.58 -18.15
CA ASN A 460 12.27 -8.92 -18.27
C ASN A 460 12.03 -9.27 -19.74
N THR A 461 12.80 -10.22 -20.26
CA THR A 461 12.66 -10.72 -21.65
C THR A 461 11.96 -12.07 -21.72
N THR A 462 11.42 -12.56 -20.60
CA THR A 462 10.84 -13.88 -20.44
C THR A 462 9.36 -13.82 -20.07
N ASP A 463 8.70 -14.96 -20.03
CA ASP A 463 7.32 -15.09 -19.52
C ASP A 463 7.24 -15.27 -18.00
N ARG A 464 8.35 -15.08 -17.27
CA ARG A 464 8.35 -15.13 -15.80
C ARG A 464 7.53 -13.99 -15.22
N THR A 465 6.76 -14.28 -14.20
CA THR A 465 6.08 -13.26 -13.39
C THR A 465 7.11 -12.43 -12.62
N VAL A 466 6.95 -11.11 -12.65
CA VAL A 466 7.82 -10.18 -11.90
C VAL A 466 7.02 -9.47 -10.83
N ILE A 467 7.56 -9.46 -9.63
CA ILE A 467 6.95 -8.81 -8.46
C ILE A 467 7.92 -7.74 -7.97
N LEU A 468 7.46 -6.49 -7.89
CA LEU A 468 8.19 -5.39 -7.24
C LEU A 468 7.45 -5.03 -5.96
N ARG A 469 8.17 -4.97 -4.82
CA ARG A 469 7.55 -4.74 -3.52
C ARG A 469 8.36 -3.73 -2.69
N SER A 470 7.69 -2.66 -2.23
CA SER A 470 8.24 -1.61 -1.35
C SER A 470 9.58 -1.09 -1.87
N MET A 471 9.56 -0.52 -3.08
CA MET A 471 10.80 -0.10 -3.73
C MET A 471 10.62 0.98 -4.79
N GLY A 472 11.71 1.68 -5.09
CA GLY A 472 11.86 2.51 -6.27
C GLY A 472 12.50 1.75 -7.42
N ALA A 473 11.81 1.60 -8.55
CA ALA A 473 12.41 0.97 -9.73
C ALA A 473 11.67 1.28 -11.03
N ARG A 474 12.37 1.09 -12.16
CA ARG A 474 11.81 0.99 -13.50
C ARG A 474 11.78 -0.46 -13.95
N ILE A 475 10.73 -0.88 -14.62
CA ILE A 475 10.66 -2.19 -15.26
C ILE A 475 10.43 -2.03 -16.76
N TYR A 476 11.16 -2.82 -17.53
CA TYR A 476 11.05 -2.94 -18.99
C TYR A 476 10.74 -4.39 -19.31
N SER A 477 9.47 -4.69 -19.50
CA SER A 477 9.03 -6.05 -19.75
C SER A 477 8.61 -6.23 -21.21
N LYS A 478 9.12 -7.28 -21.86
CA LYS A 478 8.85 -7.63 -23.26
C LYS A 478 8.21 -9.01 -23.41
N GLY A 479 8.20 -9.81 -22.34
CA GLY A 479 7.56 -11.13 -22.30
C GLY A 479 6.06 -11.05 -22.02
N ASN A 480 5.42 -12.21 -21.86
CA ASN A 480 3.99 -12.32 -21.57
C ASN A 480 3.69 -12.54 -20.06
N GLY A 481 4.72 -12.51 -19.22
CA GLY A 481 4.59 -12.70 -17.78
C GLY A 481 3.73 -11.62 -17.12
N ARG A 482 3.10 -11.98 -15.99
CA ARG A 482 2.37 -11.04 -15.16
C ARG A 482 3.30 -10.10 -14.41
N ILE A 483 2.85 -8.89 -14.15
CA ILE A 483 3.59 -7.88 -13.40
C ILE A 483 2.77 -7.51 -12.18
N PHE A 484 3.37 -7.63 -10.98
CA PHE A 484 2.77 -7.22 -9.73
C PHE A 484 3.58 -6.12 -9.07
N PHE A 485 2.90 -5.04 -8.70
CA PHE A 485 3.46 -3.96 -7.91
C PHE A 485 2.74 -3.87 -6.58
N GLU A 486 3.50 -3.78 -5.51
CA GLU A 486 3.01 -3.51 -4.16
C GLU A 486 3.86 -2.41 -3.53
N ASP A 487 3.32 -1.21 -3.39
CA ASP A 487 4.02 -0.07 -2.80
C ASP A 487 5.29 0.29 -3.60
N VAL A 488 5.11 0.75 -4.83
CA VAL A 488 6.19 1.01 -5.78
C VAL A 488 6.18 2.47 -6.24
N ALA A 489 7.35 3.11 -6.17
CA ALA A 489 7.60 4.34 -6.90
C ALA A 489 8.27 4.02 -8.24
N GLY A 490 7.61 4.38 -9.34
CA GLY A 490 8.06 4.07 -10.69
C GLY A 490 8.34 5.32 -11.53
N HIS A 491 8.80 5.06 -12.75
CA HIS A 491 8.95 6.06 -13.80
C HIS A 491 8.65 5.41 -15.14
N ASP A 492 7.98 6.12 -16.05
CA ASP A 492 7.81 5.74 -17.47
C ASP A 492 7.41 4.26 -17.64
N LEU A 493 6.35 3.85 -16.94
CA LEU A 493 5.87 2.48 -16.99
C LEU A 493 5.22 2.20 -18.35
N ALA A 494 5.60 1.12 -19.02
CA ALA A 494 4.95 0.67 -20.24
C ALA A 494 4.74 -0.85 -20.22
N ILE A 495 3.53 -1.28 -20.56
CA ILE A 495 3.20 -2.68 -20.82
C ILE A 495 2.71 -2.85 -22.26
N LYS A 496 3.04 -3.98 -22.87
CA LYS A 496 2.57 -4.34 -24.19
C LYS A 496 1.99 -5.75 -24.18
N LYS A 497 0.67 -5.84 -24.34
CA LYS A 497 -0.09 -7.11 -24.29
C LYS A 497 0.14 -7.94 -23.01
N GLN A 498 0.46 -7.28 -21.90
CA GLN A 498 0.74 -7.91 -20.60
C GLN A 498 -0.37 -7.63 -19.59
N HIS A 499 -0.32 -8.34 -18.47
CA HIS A 499 -1.19 -8.12 -17.31
C HIS A 499 -0.42 -7.44 -16.19
N LEU A 500 -0.91 -6.26 -15.75
CA LEU A 500 -0.39 -5.51 -14.62
C LEU A 500 -1.41 -5.51 -13.48
N PHE A 501 -0.96 -5.83 -12.27
CA PHE A 501 -1.70 -5.71 -11.02
C PHE A 501 -0.90 -4.83 -10.07
N ALA A 502 -1.33 -3.58 -9.87
CA ALA A 502 -0.61 -2.63 -9.02
C ALA A 502 -1.46 -2.23 -7.81
N ARG A 503 -0.83 -2.22 -6.64
CA ARG A 503 -1.37 -1.75 -5.36
C ARG A 503 -0.42 -0.70 -4.81
N GLN A 504 -0.91 0.50 -4.59
CA GLN A 504 -0.10 1.65 -4.25
C GLN A 504 1.04 1.85 -5.26
N LEU A 505 0.75 2.55 -6.34
CA LEU A 505 1.71 2.97 -7.36
C LEU A 505 1.91 4.48 -7.28
N ASN A 506 3.15 4.94 -7.32
CA ASN A 506 3.48 6.36 -7.42
C ASN A 506 4.34 6.62 -8.66
N ILE A 507 3.93 7.56 -9.53
CA ILE A 507 4.73 7.97 -10.69
C ILE A 507 4.72 9.49 -10.80
N GLU A 508 5.91 10.08 -10.89
CA GLU A 508 6.12 11.52 -10.90
C GLU A 508 7.06 11.93 -12.05
N ASN A 509 6.50 12.27 -13.20
CA ASN A 509 7.27 12.76 -14.35
C ASN A 509 6.44 13.71 -15.24
N GLU A 510 7.07 14.33 -16.24
CA GLU A 510 6.44 15.24 -17.19
C GLU A 510 5.91 14.54 -18.45
N GLY A 511 6.33 13.30 -18.70
CA GLY A 511 5.91 12.49 -19.84
C GLY A 511 4.67 11.67 -19.56
N THR A 512 4.44 10.64 -20.38
CA THR A 512 3.42 9.62 -20.08
C THR A 512 3.90 8.76 -18.91
N HIS A 513 3.14 8.75 -17.82
CA HIS A 513 3.48 7.99 -16.63
C HIS A 513 3.31 6.49 -16.85
N PHE A 514 2.16 6.11 -17.41
CA PHE A 514 1.84 4.72 -17.70
C PHE A 514 1.23 4.56 -19.10
N LEU A 515 1.88 3.73 -19.92
CA LEU A 515 1.40 3.32 -21.24
C LEU A 515 0.91 1.87 -21.19
N ASN A 516 -0.36 1.65 -21.51
CA ASN A 516 -0.94 0.32 -21.73
C ASN A 516 -1.23 0.10 -23.22
N ASP A 517 -0.35 -0.63 -23.90
CA ASP A 517 -0.47 -0.96 -25.32
C ASP A 517 -1.01 -2.37 -25.51
N GLY A 518 -2.34 -2.50 -25.58
CA GLY A 518 -3.02 -3.77 -25.82
C GLY A 518 -3.01 -4.75 -24.66
N GLY A 519 -2.62 -4.31 -23.47
CA GLY A 519 -2.58 -5.12 -22.24
C GLY A 519 -3.80 -4.95 -21.36
N THR A 520 -3.78 -5.61 -20.19
CA THR A 520 -4.79 -5.47 -19.13
C THR A 520 -4.12 -4.93 -17.88
N ALA A 521 -4.63 -3.81 -17.34
CA ALA A 521 -4.07 -3.18 -16.17
C ALA A 521 -5.16 -2.94 -15.11
N TRP A 522 -4.97 -3.53 -13.95
CA TRP A 522 -5.72 -3.23 -12.75
C TRP A 522 -4.80 -2.47 -11.79
N VAL A 523 -5.13 -1.20 -11.51
CA VAL A 523 -4.32 -0.31 -10.67
C VAL A 523 -5.18 0.23 -9.54
N PHE A 524 -4.78 -0.03 -8.31
CA PHE A 524 -5.48 0.32 -7.10
C PHE A 524 -4.62 1.21 -6.19
N GLY A 525 -5.08 2.43 -5.92
CA GLY A 525 -4.29 3.42 -5.20
C GLY A 525 -3.14 3.95 -6.05
N TYR A 526 -3.44 4.81 -7.02
CA TYR A 526 -2.46 5.40 -7.92
C TYR A 526 -2.26 6.88 -7.56
N LYS A 527 -1.08 7.24 -7.06
CA LYS A 527 -0.69 8.65 -6.87
C LYS A 527 0.18 9.11 -8.01
N THR A 528 -0.04 10.32 -8.48
CA THR A 528 0.83 10.96 -9.48
C THR A 528 1.13 12.40 -9.13
N GLU A 529 2.24 12.89 -9.66
CA GLU A 529 2.64 14.29 -9.61
C GLU A 529 3.14 14.73 -10.98
N ARG A 530 3.24 16.04 -11.18
CA ARG A 530 3.62 16.69 -12.44
C ARG A 530 2.47 16.76 -13.46
N GLY A 531 2.78 17.25 -14.66
CA GLY A 531 1.80 17.60 -15.70
C GLY A 531 1.70 16.62 -16.87
N GLY A 532 2.26 15.43 -16.71
CA GLY A 532 2.23 14.38 -17.74
C GLY A 532 0.89 13.68 -17.89
N THR A 533 0.73 12.86 -18.93
CA THR A 533 -0.40 11.97 -19.09
C THR A 533 -0.30 10.82 -18.09
N LEU A 534 -1.27 10.69 -17.18
CA LEU A 534 -1.26 9.67 -16.14
C LEU A 534 -1.33 8.26 -16.72
N VAL A 535 -2.27 8.05 -17.65
CA VAL A 535 -2.47 6.76 -18.31
C VAL A 535 -2.82 6.98 -19.77
N ASP A 536 -2.08 6.34 -20.65
CA ASP A 536 -2.39 6.20 -22.07
C ASP A 536 -2.74 4.74 -22.37
N THR A 537 -4.00 4.47 -22.73
CA THR A 537 -4.48 3.12 -23.05
C THR A 537 -4.89 3.04 -24.51
N ARG A 538 -4.33 2.07 -25.26
CA ARG A 538 -4.54 1.99 -26.70
C ARG A 538 -4.54 0.54 -27.22
N ASN A 539 -4.90 0.39 -28.50
CA ASN A 539 -4.81 -0.88 -29.23
C ASN A 539 -5.58 -2.03 -28.58
N GLY A 540 -6.82 -1.78 -28.15
CA GLY A 540 -7.67 -2.77 -27.50
C GLY A 540 -7.28 -3.04 -26.04
N GLY A 541 -6.37 -2.26 -25.46
CA GLY A 541 -6.00 -2.38 -24.05
C GLY A 541 -7.18 -2.12 -23.11
N GLN A 542 -7.09 -2.65 -21.90
CA GLN A 542 -8.07 -2.46 -20.84
C GLN A 542 -7.37 -1.92 -19.59
N SER A 543 -7.85 -0.79 -19.06
CA SER A 543 -7.28 -0.18 -17.85
C SER A 543 -8.38 0.16 -16.85
N GLU A 544 -8.32 -0.44 -15.67
CA GLU A 544 -9.17 -0.14 -14.52
C GLU A 544 -8.32 0.54 -13.45
N ILE A 545 -8.51 1.85 -13.28
CA ILE A 545 -7.67 2.73 -12.45
C ILE A 545 -8.51 3.26 -11.30
N LEU A 546 -8.28 2.76 -10.11
CA LEU A 546 -9.16 2.90 -8.96
C LEU A 546 -8.48 3.61 -7.80
N GLY A 547 -9.15 4.63 -7.22
CA GLY A 547 -8.62 5.38 -6.10
C GLY A 547 -7.38 6.21 -6.46
N THR A 548 -7.39 6.85 -7.64
CA THR A 548 -6.29 7.67 -8.10
C THR A 548 -6.32 9.06 -7.46
N PHE A 549 -5.15 9.52 -7.10
CA PHE A 549 -4.92 10.90 -6.70
C PHE A 549 -3.79 11.52 -7.53
N SER A 550 -4.08 12.66 -8.15
CA SER A 550 -3.09 13.45 -8.89
C SER A 550 -3.02 14.86 -8.34
N TYR A 551 -1.82 15.36 -8.13
CA TYR A 551 -1.64 16.80 -8.00
C TYR A 551 -0.56 17.29 -8.96
N THR A 552 -0.81 18.44 -9.61
CA THR A 552 0.15 19.02 -10.52
C THR A 552 0.97 20.12 -9.84
N THR A 553 2.24 20.18 -10.25
CA THR A 553 3.21 21.22 -9.85
C THR A 553 3.86 21.84 -11.08
N THR A 554 3.38 21.52 -12.29
CA THR A 554 3.95 21.93 -13.58
C THR A 554 3.25 23.17 -14.11
N ALA A 555 4.01 24.16 -14.56
CA ALA A 555 3.48 25.34 -15.23
C ALA A 555 3.31 25.14 -16.74
N GLY A 556 2.36 25.84 -17.36
CA GLY A 556 2.11 25.84 -18.79
C GLY A 556 0.96 24.94 -19.21
N LYS A 557 0.90 24.62 -20.50
CA LYS A 557 -0.17 23.79 -21.08
C LYS A 557 0.14 22.31 -20.84
N LEU A 558 -0.56 21.71 -19.91
CA LEU A 558 -0.40 20.30 -19.58
C LEU A 558 -0.98 19.38 -20.66
N ALA A 559 -0.42 18.18 -20.79
CA ALA A 559 -0.99 17.08 -21.60
C ALA A 559 -2.38 16.68 -21.05
N PRO A 560 -3.24 16.01 -21.84
CA PRO A 560 -4.46 15.42 -21.29
C PRO A 560 -4.14 14.43 -20.19
N MET A 561 -4.90 14.47 -19.09
CA MET A 561 -4.64 13.65 -17.91
C MET A 561 -4.75 12.15 -18.22
N PHE A 562 -5.83 11.74 -18.92
CA PHE A 562 -5.98 10.37 -19.44
C PHE A 562 -6.15 10.42 -20.95
N VAL A 563 -5.49 9.50 -21.65
CA VAL A 563 -5.61 9.32 -23.10
C VAL A 563 -6.06 7.89 -23.39
N THR A 564 -7.07 7.76 -24.25
CA THR A 564 -7.61 6.45 -24.66
C THR A 564 -7.78 6.42 -26.17
N THR A 565 -7.26 5.40 -26.84
CA THR A 565 -7.38 5.22 -28.29
C THR A 565 -7.78 3.79 -28.61
N ASP A 566 -9.02 3.60 -29.11
CA ASP A 566 -9.59 2.29 -29.45
C ASP A 566 -9.33 1.25 -28.35
N ALA A 567 -9.66 1.63 -27.09
CA ALA A 567 -9.38 0.87 -25.88
C ALA A 567 -10.45 1.12 -24.82
N SER A 568 -10.49 0.31 -23.77
CA SER A 568 -11.46 0.45 -22.67
C SER A 568 -10.78 0.96 -21.40
N VAL A 569 -11.31 2.05 -20.81
CA VAL A 569 -10.81 2.62 -19.56
C VAL A 569 -11.96 2.86 -18.60
N PHE A 570 -11.80 2.41 -17.37
CA PHE A 570 -12.54 2.92 -16.23
C PHE A 570 -11.58 3.60 -15.27
N ALA A 571 -11.87 4.83 -14.85
CA ALA A 571 -11.06 5.57 -13.89
C ALA A 571 -11.92 6.21 -12.82
N PHE A 572 -11.61 5.96 -11.54
CA PHE A 572 -12.12 6.71 -10.40
C PHE A 572 -10.96 7.49 -9.77
N PHE A 573 -10.97 8.82 -9.95
CA PHE A 573 -9.85 9.66 -9.62
C PHE A 573 -10.25 10.99 -9.02
N SER A 574 -9.34 11.59 -8.26
CA SER A 574 -9.36 12.98 -7.85
C SER A 574 -8.06 13.68 -8.27
N GLU A 575 -8.15 14.98 -8.54
CA GLU A 575 -7.01 15.78 -8.90
C GLU A 575 -7.05 17.16 -8.22
N VAL A 576 -5.89 17.73 -8.02
CA VAL A 576 -5.72 19.09 -7.51
C VAL A 576 -4.52 19.76 -8.17
N CYS A 577 -4.61 21.06 -8.41
CA CYS A 577 -3.46 21.87 -8.76
C CYS A 577 -2.83 22.41 -7.48
N TYR A 578 -1.66 21.87 -7.10
CA TYR A 578 -0.93 22.32 -5.92
C TYR A 578 -0.12 23.58 -6.22
N SER A 579 0.54 23.59 -7.37
CA SER A 579 1.24 24.76 -7.91
C SER A 579 1.34 24.64 -9.43
N GLY A 580 1.72 25.72 -10.13
CA GLY A 580 1.73 25.73 -11.59
C GLY A 580 0.32 25.87 -12.19
N ASP A 581 0.03 25.10 -13.24
CA ASP A 581 -1.24 25.14 -13.96
C ASP A 581 -2.03 23.83 -13.82
N PRO A 582 -3.38 23.90 -13.79
CA PRO A 582 -4.22 22.71 -13.74
C PRO A 582 -4.32 22.02 -15.09
N PHE A 583 -4.66 20.73 -15.07
CA PHE A 583 -5.08 20.03 -16.28
C PHE A 583 -6.32 20.70 -16.90
N THR A 584 -6.24 21.14 -18.14
CA THR A 584 -7.38 21.72 -18.88
C THR A 584 -8.23 20.64 -19.57
N THR A 585 -7.62 19.50 -19.91
CA THR A 585 -8.27 18.32 -20.48
C THR A 585 -8.06 17.16 -19.52
N LEU A 586 -9.13 16.65 -18.92
CA LEU A 586 -9.07 15.48 -18.04
C LEU A 586 -9.00 14.18 -18.84
N ILE A 587 -9.85 14.04 -19.86
CA ILE A 587 -9.92 12.84 -20.68
C ILE A 587 -9.85 13.24 -22.16
N ARG A 588 -9.01 12.55 -22.93
CA ARG A 588 -9.06 12.54 -24.39
C ARG A 588 -9.32 11.11 -24.84
N GLU A 589 -10.44 10.88 -25.49
CA GLU A 589 -10.82 9.57 -26.00
C GLU A 589 -10.99 9.62 -27.51
N THR A 590 -10.36 8.67 -28.20
CA THR A 590 -10.48 8.47 -29.65
C THR A 590 -11.08 7.09 -29.93
N ARG A 591 -12.14 7.03 -30.71
CA ARG A 591 -12.75 5.79 -31.21
C ARG A 591 -12.95 5.88 -32.72
N GLN A 592 -12.38 4.91 -33.45
CA GLN A 592 -12.53 4.84 -34.92
C GLN A 592 -12.20 6.18 -35.61
N GLY A 593 -11.12 6.82 -35.17
CA GLY A 593 -10.64 8.10 -35.68
C GLY A 593 -11.39 9.35 -35.17
N MET A 594 -12.50 9.19 -34.46
CA MET A 594 -13.23 10.32 -33.87
C MET A 594 -12.68 10.60 -32.47
N THR A 595 -12.27 11.84 -32.21
CA THR A 595 -11.74 12.28 -30.90
C THR A 595 -12.73 13.17 -30.18
N LYS A 596 -12.95 12.90 -28.89
CA LYS A 596 -13.69 13.75 -27.96
C LYS A 596 -12.87 14.05 -26.72
N GLU A 597 -13.16 15.15 -26.04
CA GLU A 597 -12.45 15.57 -24.84
C GLU A 597 -13.42 15.94 -23.73
N LEU A 598 -13.09 15.48 -22.51
CA LEU A 598 -13.70 15.97 -21.28
C LEU A 598 -12.79 17.06 -20.72
N LYS A 599 -13.28 18.28 -20.71
CA LYS A 599 -12.58 19.42 -20.12
C LYS A 599 -12.76 19.44 -18.60
N ARG A 600 -11.83 20.07 -17.91
CA ARG A 600 -11.93 20.33 -16.49
C ARG A 600 -13.16 21.18 -16.20
N GLY A 601 -14.08 20.65 -15.37
CA GLY A 601 -15.26 21.37 -14.87
C GLY A 601 -15.05 21.91 -13.47
N ALA A 602 -16.18 22.25 -12.80
CA ALA A 602 -16.20 22.71 -11.41
C ALA A 602 -16.12 21.55 -10.41
N GLY A 603 -15.26 20.58 -10.59
CA GLY A 603 -15.09 19.43 -9.69
C GLY A 603 -13.84 18.65 -10.06
N HIS A 604 -13.22 18.08 -9.04
CA HIS A 604 -11.91 17.47 -9.16
C HIS A 604 -11.92 15.95 -8.98
N THR A 605 -13.09 15.37 -8.68
CA THR A 605 -13.25 13.93 -8.47
C THR A 605 -14.28 13.39 -9.42
N LEU A 606 -13.91 12.41 -10.23
CA LEU A 606 -14.77 11.82 -11.24
C LEU A 606 -14.65 10.30 -11.29
N PRO A 607 -15.76 9.56 -11.47
CA PRO A 607 -15.76 8.30 -12.18
C PRO A 607 -15.92 8.55 -13.69
N TYR A 608 -15.02 7.96 -14.48
CA TYR A 608 -15.06 7.99 -15.95
C TYR A 608 -15.17 6.58 -16.50
N ALA A 609 -16.11 6.36 -17.42
CA ALA A 609 -16.34 5.07 -18.06
C ALA A 609 -16.25 5.21 -19.59
N GLY A 610 -15.10 4.92 -20.15
CA GLY A 610 -14.84 4.81 -21.58
C GLY A 610 -14.76 3.34 -22.00
N LEU A 611 -15.88 2.60 -21.94
CA LEU A 611 -15.91 1.16 -22.18
C LEU A 611 -16.36 0.89 -23.62
N ILE A 612 -15.55 0.13 -24.37
CA ILE A 612 -15.98 -0.40 -25.66
C ILE A 612 -16.83 -1.63 -25.38
N LYS A 613 -18.08 -1.63 -25.84
CA LYS A 613 -18.90 -2.83 -25.79
C LYS A 613 -18.27 -3.86 -26.72
N ASP A 614 -18.06 -5.07 -26.23
CA ASP A 614 -17.69 -6.19 -27.08
C ASP A 614 -18.72 -6.32 -28.21
N ARG A 615 -18.22 -6.44 -29.43
CA ARG A 615 -19.03 -6.60 -30.64
C ARG A 615 -19.61 -8.00 -30.74
#